data_7c7f7e7c1a6f2e767ca2861df23367fd
#
_entry.id   7c7f7e7c1a6f2e767ca2861df23367fd
#
_cell.length_a   1.000
_cell.length_b   1.000
_cell.length_c   1.000
_cell.angle_alpha   90.00
_cell.angle_beta   90.00
_cell.angle_gamma   90.00
#
_symmetry.space_group_name_H-M   'P 1'
#
loop_
_entity.id
_entity.type
_entity.pdbx_description
1 polymer ?
#
loop_
_entity_poly.entity_id
_entity_poly.type
_entity_poly.pdbx_seq_one_letter_code
_entity_poly.pdbx_strand_id
1 'polypeptide(L)'
;MRHLQTSDPTIAFQLWRERTRQDNCLHLEIALNYLSEAVFEAQFAAATASLAWRATPVNPGDPDDMRSVVDTVQQVAARRACRLFGAEYANALPMSGSQAGVVVQHATLRCGDAVLDVSASRGRPTLRISRVNALGHLDPLAGCWIGDGRGQIDCAALAWHVQTVAPRVVRATVTANWGLDDWAPLAVVAHDGGAYFTVDLGHFAGPVAAGILQSPVPYADFVSMATNGTLRGPRGGLVLAQARFEPHVERALVVGNDTLVALAAKAVALHEAFAEPFRRYQRQMLDNVRAMSAVLVERGFRTDSRESGQIVVGGLGPAGGASAALERLAAAHVLADRYRLYRPDEDQIVDAGIGVGVAALTARGLTTRDAAHVAHLIADVLGAPQRDEIVERARDEVHELCRQFPVGQ
;
A
#
# COMPACT_ATOMS: atom_id res chain seq x y z
N MET A 1 -27.07 -13.69 -2.21
CA MET A 1 -26.67 -14.42 -3.44
C MET A 1 -27.82 -15.10 -4.19
N ARG A 2 -29.04 -15.27 -3.60
CA ARG A 2 -30.16 -15.99 -4.24
C ARG A 2 -30.55 -15.45 -5.63
N HIS A 3 -30.70 -14.13 -5.78
CA HIS A 3 -31.04 -13.52 -7.07
C HIS A 3 -29.94 -13.70 -8.12
N LEU A 4 -28.66 -13.60 -7.71
CA LEU A 4 -27.51 -13.80 -8.60
C LEU A 4 -27.46 -15.27 -9.08
N GLN A 5 -27.72 -16.25 -8.21
CA GLN A 5 -27.78 -17.65 -8.60
C GLN A 5 -28.84 -17.93 -9.65
N THR A 6 -29.96 -17.23 -9.61
CA THR A 6 -31.04 -17.38 -10.60
C THR A 6 -30.69 -16.65 -11.90
N SER A 7 -30.06 -15.48 -11.82
CA SER A 7 -29.76 -14.63 -12.98
C SER A 7 -28.50 -15.07 -13.73
N ASP A 8 -27.42 -15.37 -12.98
CA ASP A 8 -26.13 -15.80 -13.53
C ASP A 8 -25.46 -16.84 -12.60
N PRO A 9 -25.79 -18.13 -12.80
CA PRO A 9 -25.22 -19.21 -11.98
C PRO A 9 -23.69 -19.31 -12.06
N THR A 10 -23.11 -18.95 -13.21
CA THR A 10 -21.67 -19.04 -13.45
C THR A 10 -20.92 -18.04 -12.56
N ILE A 11 -21.34 -16.79 -12.58
CA ILE A 11 -20.74 -15.74 -11.72
C ILE A 11 -21.05 -16.02 -10.25
N ALA A 12 -22.27 -16.45 -9.92
CA ALA A 12 -22.63 -16.82 -8.55
C ALA A 12 -21.69 -17.92 -7.99
N PHE A 13 -21.37 -18.93 -8.81
CA PHE A 13 -20.44 -20.01 -8.42
C PHE A 13 -19.01 -19.50 -8.23
N GLN A 14 -18.50 -18.61 -9.11
CA GLN A 14 -17.16 -18.06 -8.96
C GLN A 14 -17.03 -17.18 -7.68
N LEU A 15 -18.06 -16.39 -7.39
CA LEU A 15 -18.06 -15.57 -6.17
C LEU A 15 -18.18 -16.42 -4.90
N TRP A 16 -18.94 -17.53 -4.96
CA TRP A 16 -18.97 -18.50 -3.87
C TRP A 16 -17.60 -19.17 -3.67
N ARG A 17 -16.91 -19.57 -4.74
CA ARG A 17 -15.55 -20.11 -4.69
C ARG A 17 -14.57 -19.11 -4.07
N GLU A 18 -14.64 -17.86 -4.49
CA GLU A 18 -13.78 -16.80 -3.96
C GLU A 18 -14.03 -16.58 -2.45
N ARG A 19 -15.28 -16.54 -2.02
CA ARG A 19 -15.61 -16.44 -0.60
C ARG A 19 -15.08 -17.65 0.17
N THR A 20 -15.29 -18.85 -0.33
CA THR A 20 -14.77 -20.09 0.28
C THR A 20 -13.23 -20.05 0.39
N ARG A 21 -12.56 -19.52 -0.64
CA ARG A 21 -11.10 -19.32 -0.61
C ARG A 21 -10.70 -18.34 0.50
N GLN A 22 -11.39 -17.20 0.61
CA GLN A 22 -11.11 -16.22 1.67
C GLN A 22 -11.32 -16.79 3.07
N ASP A 23 -12.36 -17.60 3.25
CA ASP A 23 -12.66 -18.24 4.53
C ASP A 23 -11.63 -19.31 4.92
N ASN A 24 -11.01 -20.01 3.96
CA ASN A 24 -10.14 -21.16 4.19
C ASN A 24 -8.64 -20.90 3.94
N CYS A 25 -8.25 -19.70 3.53
CA CYS A 25 -6.84 -19.35 3.29
C CYS A 25 -6.35 -18.26 4.24
N LEU A 26 -5.07 -18.30 4.56
CA LEU A 26 -4.37 -17.17 5.17
C LEU A 26 -3.87 -16.25 4.06
N HIS A 27 -4.40 -15.03 4.04
CA HIS A 27 -4.02 -14.00 3.10
C HIS A 27 -2.85 -13.19 3.66
N LEU A 28 -1.68 -13.44 3.13
CA LEU A 28 -0.44 -12.72 3.44
C LEU A 28 0.05 -11.89 2.25
N GLU A 29 -0.88 -11.51 1.37
CA GLU A 29 -0.62 -10.58 0.27
C GLU A 29 -0.48 -9.16 0.83
N ILE A 30 0.55 -8.45 0.40
CA ILE A 30 0.98 -7.17 0.98
C ILE A 30 -0.12 -6.10 0.91
N ALA A 31 -0.84 -6.04 -0.20
CA ALA A 31 -1.86 -5.02 -0.46
C ALA A 31 -3.25 -5.38 0.07
N LEU A 32 -3.43 -6.61 0.58
CA LEU A 32 -4.73 -7.13 0.98
C LEU A 32 -5.00 -6.87 2.46
N ASN A 33 -6.23 -6.46 2.75
CA ASN A 33 -6.77 -6.38 4.10
C ASN A 33 -8.28 -6.55 4.09
N TYR A 34 -8.86 -6.80 5.25
CA TYR A 34 -10.30 -6.90 5.42
C TYR A 34 -10.89 -5.57 5.87
N LEU A 35 -11.99 -5.20 5.22
CA LEU A 35 -12.77 -4.02 5.58
C LEU A 35 -13.50 -4.24 6.91
N SER A 36 -13.75 -3.18 7.65
CA SER A 36 -14.71 -3.23 8.76
C SER A 36 -16.13 -3.36 8.20
N GLU A 37 -17.06 -3.84 9.05
CA GLU A 37 -18.49 -3.92 8.65
C GLU A 37 -19.04 -2.55 8.24
N ALA A 38 -18.69 -1.49 8.96
CA ALA A 38 -19.17 -0.13 8.63
C ALA A 38 -18.63 0.38 7.28
N VAL A 39 -17.37 0.09 6.94
CA VAL A 39 -16.81 0.43 5.63
C VAL A 39 -17.49 -0.39 4.53
N PHE A 40 -17.76 -1.67 4.78
CA PHE A 40 -18.48 -2.55 3.86
C PHE A 40 -19.93 -2.08 3.65
N GLU A 41 -20.68 -1.77 4.72
CA GLU A 41 -22.03 -1.24 4.63
C GLU A 41 -22.07 0.09 3.85
N ALA A 42 -21.14 1.01 4.11
CA ALA A 42 -21.04 2.27 3.38
C ALA A 42 -20.81 2.05 1.88
N GLN A 43 -20.06 1.00 1.52
CA GLN A 43 -19.83 0.63 0.13
C GLN A 43 -21.07 0.12 -0.58
N PHE A 44 -22.02 -0.50 0.13
CA PHE A 44 -23.23 -1.06 -0.45
C PHE A 44 -24.47 -0.16 -0.30
N ALA A 45 -24.52 0.71 0.72
CA ALA A 45 -25.66 1.56 1.01
C ALA A 45 -25.98 2.55 -0.13
N ALA A 46 -24.97 2.98 -0.90
CA ALA A 46 -25.11 3.93 -2.01
C ALA A 46 -25.00 3.26 -3.39
N ALA A 47 -25.28 1.94 -3.50
CA ALA A 47 -24.95 1.11 -4.66
C ALA A 47 -25.73 1.40 -5.95
N THR A 48 -26.50 2.45 -6.02
CA THR A 48 -27.22 2.84 -7.24
C THR A 48 -26.56 4.03 -7.92
N ALA A 49 -25.91 3.76 -9.04
CA ALA A 49 -25.69 4.59 -10.24
C ALA A 49 -25.23 6.06 -10.11
N SER A 50 -24.88 6.59 -8.96
CA SER A 50 -24.39 7.96 -8.88
C SER A 50 -22.88 8.03 -9.05
N LEU A 51 -22.44 8.48 -10.21
CA LEU A 51 -21.06 8.90 -10.44
C LEU A 51 -20.81 10.19 -9.65
N ALA A 52 -19.70 10.27 -8.93
CA ALA A 52 -19.17 11.51 -8.41
C ALA A 52 -18.70 12.38 -9.58
N TRP A 53 -19.65 13.02 -10.26
CA TRP A 53 -19.38 13.84 -11.43
C TRP A 53 -19.52 15.33 -11.11
N ARG A 54 -18.57 16.14 -11.52
CA ARG A 54 -18.69 17.61 -11.55
C ARG A 54 -19.70 18.06 -12.62
N ALA A 55 -20.98 17.86 -12.39
CA ALA A 55 -21.99 18.53 -13.20
C ALA A 55 -22.30 19.92 -12.61
N THR A 56 -22.60 20.89 -13.44
CA THR A 56 -22.97 22.25 -13.02
C THR A 56 -24.18 22.20 -12.06
N PRO A 57 -24.18 22.87 -10.91
CA PRO A 57 -25.31 22.88 -9.99
C PRO A 57 -26.59 23.38 -10.70
N VAL A 58 -27.69 22.63 -10.59
CA VAL A 58 -28.97 23.07 -11.11
C VAL A 58 -29.64 24.07 -10.14
N ASN A 59 -29.46 23.81 -8.83
CA ASN A 59 -29.93 24.71 -7.77
C ASN A 59 -28.87 24.71 -6.62
N PRO A 60 -28.00 25.72 -6.56
CA PRO A 60 -27.09 25.85 -5.42
C PRO A 60 -27.90 26.08 -4.14
N GLY A 61 -27.78 25.14 -3.18
CA GLY A 61 -28.44 25.24 -1.89
C GLY A 61 -29.70 24.35 -1.71
N ASP A 62 -30.07 23.55 -2.72
CA ASP A 62 -31.11 22.53 -2.56
C ASP A 62 -30.52 21.32 -1.81
N PRO A 63 -31.01 21.01 -0.59
CA PRO A 63 -30.52 19.85 0.18
C PRO A 63 -30.85 18.51 -0.48
N ASP A 64 -31.85 18.47 -1.38
CA ASP A 64 -32.25 17.28 -2.14
C ASP A 64 -31.50 17.14 -3.47
N ASP A 65 -30.64 18.12 -3.81
CA ASP A 65 -29.75 17.98 -4.97
C ASP A 65 -28.72 16.86 -4.67
N MET A 66 -28.78 15.76 -5.42
CA MET A 66 -27.87 14.62 -5.31
C MET A 66 -26.37 15.02 -5.37
N ARG A 67 -26.04 16.15 -5.97
CA ARG A 67 -24.70 16.74 -5.99
C ARG A 67 -24.28 17.27 -4.63
N SER A 68 -25.21 17.81 -3.85
CA SER A 68 -24.92 18.27 -2.49
C SER A 68 -24.48 17.10 -1.60
N VAL A 69 -25.04 15.90 -1.80
CA VAL A 69 -24.64 14.68 -1.09
C VAL A 69 -23.24 14.23 -1.50
N VAL A 70 -22.95 14.17 -2.80
CA VAL A 70 -21.61 13.77 -3.32
C VAL A 70 -20.55 14.76 -2.85
N ASP A 71 -20.79 16.05 -3.00
CA ASP A 71 -19.88 17.12 -2.58
C ASP A 71 -19.66 17.09 -1.07
N THR A 72 -20.71 16.84 -0.29
CA THR A 72 -20.63 16.70 1.17
C THR A 72 -19.75 15.51 1.57
N VAL A 73 -19.96 14.33 0.97
CA VAL A 73 -19.16 13.14 1.25
C VAL A 73 -17.71 13.35 0.86
N GLN A 74 -17.44 13.96 -0.30
CA GLN A 74 -16.10 14.30 -0.75
C GLN A 74 -15.40 15.25 0.23
N GLN A 75 -16.08 16.32 0.66
CA GLN A 75 -15.55 17.28 1.63
C GLN A 75 -15.32 16.63 3.00
N VAL A 76 -16.20 15.72 3.44
CA VAL A 76 -16.03 14.98 4.69
C VAL A 76 -14.79 14.09 4.61
N ALA A 77 -14.61 13.34 3.51
CA ALA A 77 -13.43 12.50 3.30
C ALA A 77 -12.15 13.35 3.29
N ALA A 78 -12.13 14.46 2.56
CA ALA A 78 -10.98 15.36 2.48
C ALA A 78 -10.63 15.95 3.86
N ARG A 79 -11.62 16.49 4.60
CA ARG A 79 -11.40 17.04 5.95
C ARG A 79 -10.89 16.00 6.94
N ARG A 80 -11.40 14.76 6.87
CA ARG A 80 -10.91 13.66 7.71
C ARG A 80 -9.47 13.30 7.38
N ALA A 81 -9.14 13.24 6.10
CA ALA A 81 -7.77 13.00 5.65
C ALA A 81 -6.81 14.11 6.11
N CYS A 82 -7.17 15.39 5.91
CA CYS A 82 -6.38 16.53 6.40
C CYS A 82 -6.11 16.41 7.90
N ARG A 83 -7.15 16.16 8.72
CA ARG A 83 -6.99 16.03 10.18
C ARG A 83 -6.16 14.81 10.57
N LEU A 84 -6.35 13.68 9.91
CA LEU A 84 -5.68 12.41 10.24
C LEU A 84 -4.18 12.48 9.99
N PHE A 85 -3.78 13.10 8.89
CA PHE A 85 -2.38 13.17 8.46
C PHE A 85 -1.71 14.53 8.73
N GLY A 86 -2.45 15.52 9.21
CA GLY A 86 -1.93 16.87 9.43
C GLY A 86 -1.66 17.64 8.13
N ALA A 87 -2.42 17.35 7.06
CA ALA A 87 -2.27 18.01 5.77
C ALA A 87 -3.15 19.26 5.64
N GLU A 88 -2.72 20.23 4.84
CA GLU A 88 -3.50 21.44 4.55
C GLU A 88 -4.58 21.19 3.49
N TYR A 89 -4.30 20.30 2.52
CA TYR A 89 -5.20 19.89 1.46
C TYR A 89 -5.19 18.37 1.28
N ALA A 90 -6.35 17.81 0.96
CA ALA A 90 -6.51 16.40 0.65
C ALA A 90 -7.53 16.17 -0.47
N ASN A 91 -7.26 15.18 -1.32
CA ASN A 91 -8.18 14.73 -2.34
C ASN A 91 -8.32 13.20 -2.32
N ALA A 92 -9.56 12.71 -2.16
CA ALA A 92 -9.88 11.30 -2.05
C ALA A 92 -10.52 10.71 -3.33
N LEU A 93 -10.53 11.45 -4.45
CA LEU A 93 -11.11 11.00 -5.72
C LEU A 93 -10.30 9.92 -6.47
N PRO A 94 -8.97 9.78 -6.31
CA PRO A 94 -8.24 8.72 -7.02
C PRO A 94 -8.76 7.33 -6.67
N MET A 95 -8.94 6.47 -7.70
CA MET A 95 -9.51 5.12 -7.60
C MET A 95 -8.50 4.07 -7.12
N SER A 96 -7.22 4.43 -7.00
CA SER A 96 -6.15 3.58 -6.49
C SER A 96 -4.96 4.40 -6.02
N GLY A 97 -4.07 3.79 -5.22
CA GLY A 97 -2.79 4.40 -4.85
C GLY A 97 -1.95 4.74 -6.07
N SER A 98 -1.90 3.87 -7.07
CA SER A 98 -1.18 4.15 -8.32
C SER A 98 -1.74 5.36 -9.06
N GLN A 99 -3.08 5.51 -9.11
CA GLN A 99 -3.69 6.69 -9.71
C GLN A 99 -3.40 7.95 -8.89
N ALA A 100 -3.37 7.87 -7.56
CA ALA A 100 -2.95 8.99 -6.72
C ALA A 100 -1.52 9.45 -7.08
N GLY A 101 -0.59 8.51 -7.29
CA GLY A 101 0.75 8.80 -7.79
C GLY A 101 0.75 9.46 -9.18
N VAL A 102 -0.10 8.99 -10.10
CA VAL A 102 -0.27 9.59 -11.43
C VAL A 102 -0.84 11.02 -11.32
N VAL A 103 -1.79 11.27 -10.43
CA VAL A 103 -2.30 12.63 -10.18
C VAL A 103 -1.18 13.55 -9.70
N VAL A 104 -0.33 13.12 -8.77
CA VAL A 104 0.83 13.89 -8.32
C VAL A 104 1.80 14.14 -9.49
N GLN A 105 2.05 13.12 -10.32
CA GLN A 105 2.89 13.26 -11.51
C GLN A 105 2.34 14.33 -12.48
N HIS A 106 1.06 14.29 -12.80
CA HIS A 106 0.43 15.28 -13.70
C HIS A 106 0.33 16.68 -13.07
N ALA A 107 0.25 16.76 -11.74
CA ALA A 107 0.26 18.03 -11.02
C ALA A 107 1.62 18.73 -11.05
N THR A 108 2.72 17.96 -11.15
CA THR A 108 4.08 18.47 -10.97
C THR A 108 4.95 18.46 -12.23
N LEU A 109 4.69 17.55 -13.18
CA LEU A 109 5.59 17.24 -14.29
C LEU A 109 5.04 17.66 -15.66
N ARG A 110 5.96 17.96 -16.56
CA ARG A 110 5.72 18.18 -17.99
C ARG A 110 6.64 17.28 -18.82
N CYS A 111 6.33 17.14 -20.10
CA CYS A 111 7.21 16.43 -21.04
C CYS A 111 8.63 17.02 -21.01
N GLY A 112 9.62 16.16 -20.90
CA GLY A 112 11.03 16.53 -20.80
C GLY A 112 11.55 16.69 -19.37
N ASP A 113 10.70 16.83 -18.36
CA ASP A 113 11.12 16.96 -16.97
C ASP A 113 11.81 15.68 -16.47
N ALA A 114 12.86 15.85 -15.68
CA ALA A 114 13.54 14.74 -15.01
C ALA A 114 12.96 14.48 -13.62
N VAL A 115 12.95 13.22 -13.22
CA VAL A 115 12.53 12.72 -11.91
C VAL A 115 13.65 11.89 -11.30
N LEU A 116 13.95 12.14 -10.04
CA LEU A 116 14.79 11.28 -9.21
C LEU A 116 13.91 10.48 -8.28
N ASP A 117 13.84 9.16 -8.50
CA ASP A 117 13.16 8.23 -7.61
C ASP A 117 14.13 7.65 -6.60
N VAL A 118 13.88 7.93 -5.33
CA VAL A 118 14.62 7.36 -4.22
C VAL A 118 13.78 6.26 -3.59
N SER A 119 14.36 5.06 -3.47
CA SER A 119 13.71 3.90 -2.86
C SER A 119 14.75 3.02 -2.19
N ALA A 120 14.36 1.84 -1.69
CA ALA A 120 15.32 0.87 -1.19
C ALA A 120 15.15 -0.48 -1.90
N SER A 121 16.29 -1.13 -2.15
CA SER A 121 16.36 -2.48 -2.65
C SER A 121 17.21 -3.32 -1.73
N ARG A 122 16.65 -4.40 -1.16
CA ARG A 122 17.33 -5.27 -0.17
C ARG A 122 17.94 -4.50 1.01
N GLY A 123 17.21 -3.53 1.56
CA GLY A 123 17.70 -2.67 2.64
C GLY A 123 18.80 -1.69 2.23
N ARG A 124 19.08 -1.57 0.93
CA ARG A 124 20.06 -0.62 0.39
C ARG A 124 19.34 0.48 -0.38
N PRO A 125 19.57 1.76 -0.08
CA PRO A 125 19.00 2.86 -0.80
C PRO A 125 19.43 2.87 -2.27
N THR A 126 18.45 3.11 -3.16
CA THR A 126 18.64 3.19 -4.60
C THR A 126 18.11 4.53 -5.12
N LEU A 127 18.75 5.03 -6.15
CA LEU A 127 18.29 6.15 -6.94
C LEU A 127 18.02 5.68 -8.35
N ARG A 128 16.87 6.07 -8.91
CA ARG A 128 16.54 5.91 -10.32
C ARG A 128 16.28 7.27 -10.94
N ILE A 129 16.91 7.50 -12.08
CA ILE A 129 16.74 8.72 -12.87
C ILE A 129 15.80 8.38 -14.02
N SER A 130 14.73 9.15 -14.18
CA SER A 130 13.77 8.98 -15.27
C SER A 130 13.45 10.34 -15.90
N ARG A 131 12.93 10.32 -17.14
CA ARG A 131 12.45 11.51 -17.84
C ARG A 131 11.05 11.30 -18.37
N VAL A 132 10.23 12.32 -18.29
CA VAL A 132 8.85 12.28 -18.81
C VAL A 132 8.88 12.34 -20.33
N ASN A 133 8.33 11.34 -21.00
CA ASN A 133 8.20 11.32 -22.46
C ASN A 133 6.95 12.08 -22.95
N ALA A 134 6.77 12.14 -24.26
CA ALA A 134 5.64 12.85 -24.88
C ALA A 134 4.25 12.29 -24.51
N LEU A 135 4.18 11.04 -24.05
CA LEU A 135 2.96 10.39 -23.59
C LEU A 135 2.73 10.55 -22.07
N GLY A 136 3.62 11.28 -21.37
CA GLY A 136 3.56 11.46 -19.93
C GLY A 136 4.10 10.26 -19.11
N HIS A 137 4.73 9.27 -19.76
CA HIS A 137 5.35 8.16 -19.06
C HIS A 137 6.75 8.50 -18.58
N LEU A 138 7.21 7.83 -17.55
CA LEU A 138 8.57 7.94 -17.04
C LEU A 138 9.47 6.89 -17.69
N ASP A 139 10.31 7.35 -18.63
CA ASP A 139 11.32 6.51 -19.25
C ASP A 139 12.57 6.48 -18.35
N PRO A 140 13.03 5.31 -17.92
CA PRO A 140 14.23 5.17 -17.10
C PRO A 140 15.47 5.53 -17.94
N LEU A 141 16.38 6.28 -17.32
CA LEU A 141 17.66 6.68 -17.96
C LEU A 141 18.85 6.02 -17.28
N ALA A 142 18.85 5.97 -15.95
CA ALA A 142 19.96 5.44 -15.17
C ALA A 142 19.50 5.03 -13.78
N GLY A 143 20.32 4.22 -13.08
CA GLY A 143 20.12 3.90 -11.68
C GLY A 143 21.46 3.68 -10.96
N CYS A 144 21.49 3.96 -9.67
CA CYS A 144 22.66 3.73 -8.84
C CYS A 144 22.29 3.43 -7.39
N TRP A 145 23.25 2.89 -6.65
CA TRP A 145 23.17 2.79 -5.19
C TRP A 145 23.49 4.16 -4.58
N ILE A 146 22.70 4.57 -3.61
CA ILE A 146 22.80 5.89 -2.97
C ILE A 146 22.90 5.78 -1.44
N GLY A 147 23.33 4.64 -0.93
CA GLY A 147 23.42 4.38 0.52
C GLY A 147 24.77 4.79 1.12
N ASP A 148 24.73 5.21 2.38
CA ASP A 148 25.89 5.58 3.22
C ASP A 148 26.69 4.39 3.77
N GLY A 149 26.38 3.17 3.33
CA GLY A 149 26.94 1.92 3.86
C GLY A 149 26.28 1.40 5.13
N ARG A 150 25.46 2.19 5.81
CA ARG A 150 24.66 1.83 7.00
C ARG A 150 23.20 1.53 6.69
N GLY A 151 22.84 1.59 5.40
CA GLY A 151 21.48 1.37 4.92
C GLY A 151 20.62 2.64 4.92
N GLN A 152 21.21 3.81 5.19
CA GLN A 152 20.56 5.12 5.05
C GLN A 152 20.92 5.76 3.72
N ILE A 153 20.13 6.76 3.30
CA ILE A 153 20.43 7.53 2.10
C ILE A 153 21.62 8.46 2.36
N ASP A 154 22.58 8.42 1.46
CA ASP A 154 23.64 9.42 1.42
C ASP A 154 23.09 10.72 0.83
N CYS A 155 22.75 11.68 1.69
CA CYS A 155 22.21 12.97 1.27
C CYS A 155 23.21 13.83 0.46
N ALA A 156 24.51 13.64 0.66
CA ALA A 156 25.51 14.34 -0.15
C ALA A 156 25.53 13.80 -1.59
N ALA A 157 25.46 12.48 -1.75
CA ALA A 157 25.33 11.85 -3.05
C ALA A 157 24.01 12.25 -3.73
N LEU A 158 22.89 12.29 -2.99
CA LEU A 158 21.61 12.76 -3.51
C LEU A 158 21.71 14.22 -3.97
N ALA A 159 22.30 15.11 -3.18
CA ALA A 159 22.49 16.51 -3.53
C ALA A 159 23.31 16.68 -4.82
N TRP A 160 24.37 15.88 -4.99
CA TRP A 160 25.14 15.87 -6.22
C TRP A 160 24.29 15.50 -7.46
N HIS A 161 23.45 14.47 -7.33
CA HIS A 161 22.53 14.08 -8.41
C HIS A 161 21.49 15.15 -8.69
N VAL A 162 20.93 15.79 -7.66
CA VAL A 162 19.97 16.89 -7.81
C VAL A 162 20.60 18.06 -8.57
N GLN A 163 21.82 18.45 -8.22
CA GLN A 163 22.54 19.53 -8.93
C GLN A 163 22.90 19.15 -10.37
N THR A 164 23.28 17.90 -10.62
CA THR A 164 23.73 17.44 -11.95
C THR A 164 22.57 17.25 -12.91
N VAL A 165 21.46 16.66 -12.43
CA VAL A 165 20.28 16.30 -13.24
C VAL A 165 19.29 17.45 -13.34
N ALA A 166 19.27 18.36 -12.35
CA ALA A 166 18.29 19.42 -12.18
C ALA A 166 16.84 18.90 -12.32
N PRO A 167 16.42 17.92 -11.47
CA PRO A 167 15.12 17.30 -11.60
C PRO A 167 13.99 18.25 -11.25
N ARG A 168 12.81 18.04 -11.83
CA ARG A 168 11.59 18.72 -11.41
C ARG A 168 11.02 18.14 -10.12
N VAL A 169 11.23 16.84 -9.91
CA VAL A 169 10.71 16.08 -8.75
C VAL A 169 11.79 15.18 -8.19
N VAL A 170 11.96 15.21 -6.88
CA VAL A 170 12.60 14.17 -6.10
C VAL A 170 11.47 13.39 -5.41
N ARG A 171 11.29 12.13 -5.79
CA ARG A 171 10.24 11.26 -5.26
C ARG A 171 10.83 10.22 -4.34
N ALA A 172 10.32 10.13 -3.13
CA ALA A 172 10.60 9.04 -2.22
C ALA A 172 9.46 8.00 -2.29
N THR A 173 9.79 6.78 -2.71
CA THR A 173 8.83 5.66 -2.73
C THR A 173 9.12 4.72 -1.58
N VAL A 174 8.20 4.67 -0.61
CA VAL A 174 8.36 3.83 0.57
C VAL A 174 8.05 2.38 0.21
N THR A 175 9.04 1.52 0.41
CA THR A 175 8.95 0.07 0.17
C THR A 175 9.15 -0.69 1.48
N ALA A 176 8.78 -1.98 1.49
CA ALA A 176 8.90 -2.85 2.68
C ALA A 176 10.29 -2.81 3.36
N ASN A 177 11.32 -2.47 2.61
CA ASN A 177 12.71 -2.53 3.05
C ASN A 177 13.29 -1.16 3.41
N TRP A 178 12.46 -0.12 3.48
CA TRP A 178 12.93 1.23 3.69
C TRP A 178 12.32 1.84 4.95
N GLY A 179 13.07 1.86 6.02
CA GLY A 179 12.80 2.69 7.18
C GLY A 179 13.43 4.04 6.97
N LEU A 180 12.65 5.05 6.63
CA LEU A 180 13.05 6.44 6.75
C LEU A 180 12.71 6.90 8.15
N ASP A 181 13.75 7.15 8.91
CA ASP A 181 13.61 7.72 10.24
C ASP A 181 13.54 9.25 10.20
N ASP A 182 13.92 9.86 9.05
CA ASP A 182 13.91 11.31 8.89
C ASP A 182 13.66 11.75 7.44
N TRP A 183 12.58 12.50 7.21
CA TRP A 183 12.21 13.07 5.92
C TRP A 183 12.85 14.42 5.64
N ALA A 184 13.26 15.15 6.72
CA ALA A 184 13.73 16.52 6.60
C ALA A 184 14.98 16.67 5.71
N PRO A 185 16.03 15.83 5.81
CA PRO A 185 17.20 15.96 4.97
C PRO A 185 16.90 15.79 3.48
N LEU A 186 15.98 14.88 3.13
CA LEU A 186 15.57 14.65 1.73
C LEU A 186 14.81 15.85 1.16
N ALA A 187 13.90 16.41 1.96
CA ALA A 187 13.16 17.62 1.59
C ALA A 187 14.08 18.81 1.37
N VAL A 188 15.06 19.02 2.26
CA VAL A 188 16.06 20.09 2.12
C VAL A 188 16.84 19.92 0.81
N VAL A 189 17.38 18.74 0.54
CA VAL A 189 18.12 18.47 -0.70
C VAL A 189 17.28 18.73 -1.94
N ALA A 190 16.02 18.32 -1.95
CA ALA A 190 15.11 18.53 -3.08
C ALA A 190 14.81 20.01 -3.27
N HIS A 191 14.43 20.72 -2.22
CA HIS A 191 14.04 22.12 -2.27
C HIS A 191 15.22 23.05 -2.57
N ASP A 192 16.43 22.80 -2.05
CA ASP A 192 17.64 23.54 -2.37
C ASP A 192 18.01 23.42 -3.87
N GLY A 193 17.66 22.27 -4.49
CA GLY A 193 17.78 22.06 -5.93
C GLY A 193 16.63 22.61 -6.78
N GLY A 194 15.62 23.26 -6.16
CA GLY A 194 14.44 23.78 -6.85
C GLY A 194 13.44 22.72 -7.30
N ALA A 195 13.56 21.49 -6.81
CA ALA A 195 12.66 20.38 -7.10
C ALA A 195 11.50 20.28 -6.10
N TYR A 196 10.36 19.78 -6.54
CA TYR A 196 9.33 19.31 -5.61
C TYR A 196 9.80 18.06 -4.89
N PHE A 197 9.52 17.97 -3.59
CA PHE A 197 9.69 16.75 -2.82
C PHE A 197 8.34 16.04 -2.70
N THR A 198 8.25 14.81 -3.23
CA THR A 198 7.02 14.02 -3.21
C THR A 198 7.26 12.68 -2.54
N VAL A 199 6.25 12.18 -1.83
CA VAL A 199 6.35 10.88 -1.14
C VAL A 199 5.19 9.98 -1.54
N ASP A 200 5.50 8.77 -1.98
CA ASP A 200 4.53 7.69 -2.13
C ASP A 200 4.62 6.76 -0.91
N LEU A 201 3.62 6.85 -0.03
CA LEU A 201 3.56 6.03 1.18
C LEU A 201 3.18 4.57 0.90
N GLY A 202 2.60 4.28 -0.28
CA GLY A 202 2.19 2.92 -0.60
C GLY A 202 1.35 2.29 0.52
N HIS A 203 1.86 1.25 1.15
CA HIS A 203 1.19 0.49 2.21
C HIS A 203 1.50 0.98 3.64
N PHE A 204 2.26 2.05 3.80
CA PHE A 204 2.63 2.61 5.11
C PHE A 204 1.62 3.62 5.65
N ALA A 205 0.55 3.90 4.91
CA ALA A 205 -0.46 4.88 5.28
C ALA A 205 -1.06 4.62 6.67
N GLY A 206 -1.32 3.36 7.05
CA GLY A 206 -1.89 3.01 8.36
C GLY A 206 -0.98 3.33 9.54
N PRO A 207 0.27 2.84 9.59
CA PRO A 207 1.21 3.19 10.65
C PRO A 207 1.49 4.69 10.78
N VAL A 208 1.55 5.42 9.66
CA VAL A 208 1.68 6.90 9.67
C VAL A 208 0.42 7.56 10.24
N ALA A 209 -0.77 7.13 9.81
CA ALA A 209 -2.04 7.63 10.34
C ALA A 209 -2.21 7.37 11.85
N ALA A 210 -1.67 6.25 12.34
CA ALA A 210 -1.66 5.92 13.78
C ALA A 210 -0.61 6.69 14.59
N GLY A 211 0.25 7.47 13.95
CA GLY A 211 1.36 8.18 14.60
C GLY A 211 2.48 7.27 15.11
N ILE A 212 2.60 6.06 14.56
CA ILE A 212 3.65 5.10 14.91
C ILE A 212 4.91 5.35 14.06
N LEU A 213 4.72 5.67 12.78
CA LEU A 213 5.79 6.07 11.89
C LEU A 213 5.75 7.58 11.65
N GLN A 214 6.92 8.16 11.42
CA GLN A 214 7.04 9.57 11.12
C GLN A 214 6.28 9.94 9.84
N SER A 215 5.47 11.00 9.92
CA SER A 215 4.73 11.51 8.77
C SER A 215 5.64 12.30 7.82
N PRO A 216 5.59 12.06 6.50
CA PRO A 216 6.27 12.91 5.53
C PRO A 216 5.53 14.24 5.27
N VAL A 217 4.28 14.36 5.69
CA VAL A 217 3.39 15.49 5.34
C VAL A 217 3.98 16.85 5.70
N PRO A 218 4.67 17.04 6.85
CA PRO A 218 5.28 18.34 7.17
C PRO A 218 6.43 18.75 6.24
N TYR A 219 6.99 17.82 5.48
CA TYR A 219 8.20 18.01 4.67
C TYR A 219 7.94 17.95 3.16
N ALA A 220 6.97 17.14 2.76
CA ALA A 220 6.68 16.91 1.34
C ALA A 220 5.71 17.96 0.78
N ASP A 221 5.89 18.30 -0.49
CA ASP A 221 4.93 19.12 -1.24
C ASP A 221 3.66 18.33 -1.57
N PHE A 222 3.84 17.03 -1.88
CA PHE A 222 2.75 16.10 -2.16
C PHE A 222 3.03 14.74 -1.53
N VAL A 223 1.96 14.11 -1.02
CA VAL A 223 2.01 12.72 -0.55
C VAL A 223 0.89 11.93 -1.22
N SER A 224 1.23 10.81 -1.84
CA SER A 224 0.27 9.86 -2.40
C SER A 224 0.24 8.56 -1.59
N MET A 225 -0.93 7.91 -1.54
CA MET A 225 -1.06 6.62 -0.87
C MET A 225 -2.28 5.83 -1.35
N ALA A 226 -2.28 4.53 -1.07
CA ALA A 226 -3.46 3.69 -1.20
C ALA A 226 -4.32 3.78 0.07
N THR A 227 -5.64 3.66 -0.07
CA THR A 227 -6.57 3.60 1.06
C THR A 227 -6.84 2.19 1.57
N ASN A 228 -6.56 1.17 0.74
CA ASN A 228 -6.58 -0.25 1.14
C ASN A 228 -5.30 -0.65 1.89
N GLY A 229 -5.19 -1.92 2.23
CA GLY A 229 -4.05 -2.42 3.01
C GLY A 229 -4.09 -1.93 4.45
N THR A 230 -3.01 -1.35 4.95
CA THR A 230 -2.88 -1.00 6.38
C THR A 230 -3.86 0.07 6.86
N LEU A 231 -4.37 0.93 5.98
CA LEU A 231 -5.38 1.94 6.34
C LEU A 231 -6.80 1.35 6.49
N ARG A 232 -7.03 0.09 6.05
CA ARG A 232 -8.29 -0.65 6.13
C ARG A 232 -9.47 -0.01 5.40
N GLY A 233 -9.21 0.87 4.44
CA GLY A 233 -10.23 1.44 3.56
C GLY A 233 -10.51 0.56 2.34
N PRO A 234 -11.52 0.94 1.50
CA PRO A 234 -11.75 0.30 0.22
C PRO A 234 -10.56 0.53 -0.71
N ARG A 235 -10.50 -0.23 -1.80
CA ARG A 235 -9.53 0.06 -2.86
C ARG A 235 -9.75 1.49 -3.36
N GLY A 236 -8.72 2.30 -3.26
CA GLY A 236 -8.75 3.69 -3.63
C GLY A 236 -7.42 4.36 -3.38
N GLY A 237 -7.32 5.64 -3.72
CA GLY A 237 -6.16 6.48 -3.50
C GLY A 237 -6.49 7.74 -2.73
N LEU A 238 -5.45 8.35 -2.20
CA LEU A 238 -5.50 9.63 -1.49
C LEU A 238 -4.29 10.45 -1.90
N VAL A 239 -4.49 11.72 -2.19
CA VAL A 239 -3.44 12.72 -2.39
C VAL A 239 -3.54 13.75 -1.28
N LEU A 240 -2.43 14.03 -0.63
CA LEU A 240 -2.27 15.10 0.35
C LEU A 240 -1.29 16.12 -0.22
N ALA A 241 -1.50 17.40 0.06
CA ALA A 241 -0.61 18.46 -0.38
C ALA A 241 -0.68 19.68 0.54
N GLN A 242 0.23 20.62 0.36
CA GLN A 242 0.10 21.97 0.90
C GLN A 242 -1.03 22.71 0.16
N ALA A 243 -1.75 23.62 0.84
CA ALA A 243 -2.92 24.30 0.29
C ALA A 243 -2.64 25.04 -1.04
N ARG A 244 -1.45 25.62 -1.19
CA ARG A 244 -1.04 26.29 -2.44
C ARG A 244 -1.06 25.41 -3.69
N PHE A 245 -1.04 24.09 -3.51
CA PHE A 245 -1.02 23.12 -4.61
C PHE A 245 -2.40 22.55 -4.96
N GLU A 246 -3.46 22.94 -4.27
CA GLU A 246 -4.83 22.54 -4.59
C GLU A 246 -5.16 22.72 -6.09
N PRO A 247 -4.91 23.89 -6.74
CA PRO A 247 -5.22 24.07 -8.17
C PRO A 247 -4.44 23.12 -9.09
N HIS A 248 -3.26 22.64 -8.67
CA HIS A 248 -2.46 21.71 -9.45
C HIS A 248 -3.07 20.30 -9.39
N VAL A 249 -3.46 19.84 -8.19
CA VAL A 249 -4.11 18.55 -7.99
C VAL A 249 -5.46 18.51 -8.70
N GLU A 250 -6.26 19.58 -8.55
CA GLU A 250 -7.58 19.65 -9.15
C GLU A 250 -7.54 19.58 -10.70
N ARG A 251 -6.55 20.19 -11.33
CA ARG A 251 -6.33 20.08 -12.79
C ARG A 251 -5.85 18.70 -13.21
N ALA A 252 -5.09 18.03 -12.38
CA ALA A 252 -4.53 16.70 -12.66
C ALA A 252 -5.57 15.57 -12.53
N LEU A 253 -6.70 15.81 -11.89
CA LEU A 253 -7.79 14.86 -11.68
C LEU A 253 -8.65 14.58 -12.93
N VAL A 254 -8.18 14.91 -14.11
CA VAL A 254 -8.91 14.74 -15.39
C VAL A 254 -9.20 13.26 -15.70
N VAL A 255 -8.50 12.32 -15.07
CA VAL A 255 -8.55 10.89 -15.41
C VAL A 255 -9.23 10.10 -14.30
N GLY A 256 -10.52 9.84 -14.46
CA GLY A 256 -11.30 8.89 -13.65
C GLY A 256 -11.44 9.32 -12.19
N ASN A 257 -12.66 9.53 -11.76
CA ASN A 257 -12.98 9.85 -10.39
C ASN A 257 -13.65 8.65 -9.73
N ASP A 258 -13.45 8.50 -8.42
CA ASP A 258 -14.14 7.48 -7.66
C ASP A 258 -15.66 7.72 -7.60
N THR A 259 -16.40 6.67 -7.34
CA THR A 259 -17.85 6.72 -7.18
C THR A 259 -18.23 7.21 -5.78
N LEU A 260 -19.45 7.69 -5.59
CA LEU A 260 -19.98 8.03 -4.26
C LEU A 260 -19.81 6.87 -3.27
N VAL A 261 -20.01 5.64 -3.75
CA VAL A 261 -19.84 4.38 -2.98
C VAL A 261 -18.44 4.26 -2.37
N ALA A 262 -17.41 4.43 -3.19
CA ALA A 262 -16.03 4.32 -2.72
C ALA A 262 -15.62 5.53 -1.87
N LEU A 263 -16.11 6.73 -2.18
CA LEU A 263 -15.88 7.93 -1.36
C LEU A 263 -16.51 7.81 0.02
N ALA A 264 -17.74 7.31 0.12
CA ALA A 264 -18.42 7.07 1.40
C ALA A 264 -17.63 6.06 2.24
N ALA A 265 -17.23 4.94 1.64
CA ALA A 265 -16.43 3.93 2.32
C ALA A 265 -15.05 4.46 2.76
N LYS A 266 -14.37 5.29 1.95
CA LYS A 266 -13.13 5.98 2.34
C LYS A 266 -13.37 6.93 3.52
N ALA A 267 -14.45 7.70 3.48
CA ALA A 267 -14.80 8.62 4.55
C ALA A 267 -15.01 7.89 5.89
N VAL A 268 -15.66 6.71 5.86
CA VAL A 268 -15.85 5.86 7.06
C VAL A 268 -14.50 5.31 7.55
N ALA A 269 -13.68 4.75 6.68
CA ALA A 269 -12.36 4.22 7.05
C ALA A 269 -11.45 5.30 7.66
N LEU A 270 -11.45 6.51 7.08
CA LEU A 270 -10.72 7.66 7.64
C LEU A 270 -11.27 8.09 9.01
N HIS A 271 -12.56 7.91 9.27
CA HIS A 271 -13.14 8.15 10.58
C HIS A 271 -12.69 7.11 11.61
N GLU A 272 -12.74 5.83 11.25
CA GLU A 272 -12.29 4.75 12.13
C GLU A 272 -10.80 4.87 12.49
N ALA A 273 -9.99 5.43 11.60
CA ALA A 273 -8.56 5.62 11.82
C ALA A 273 -8.23 6.61 12.97
N PHE A 274 -9.17 7.45 13.44
CA PHE A 274 -8.98 8.27 14.63
C PHE A 274 -9.13 7.48 15.94
N ALA A 275 -9.78 6.32 15.91
CA ALA A 275 -10.16 5.60 17.11
C ALA A 275 -9.00 4.75 17.68
N GLU A 276 -9.01 4.54 19.00
CA GLU A 276 -7.99 3.72 19.67
C GLU A 276 -7.95 2.26 19.16
N PRO A 277 -9.04 1.59 18.75
CA PRO A 277 -8.97 0.26 18.13
C PRO A 277 -8.07 0.22 16.89
N PHE A 278 -8.09 1.27 16.05
CA PHE A 278 -7.21 1.36 14.90
C PHE A 278 -5.73 1.45 15.30
N ARG A 279 -5.40 2.25 16.31
CA ARG A 279 -4.03 2.36 16.82
C ARG A 279 -3.53 1.04 17.42
N ARG A 280 -4.39 0.34 18.17
CA ARG A 280 -4.07 -0.99 18.70
C ARG A 280 -3.83 -1.99 17.58
N TYR A 281 -4.67 -1.99 16.56
CA TYR A 281 -4.49 -2.82 15.37
C TYR A 281 -3.13 -2.57 14.71
N GLN A 282 -2.72 -1.30 14.53
CA GLN A 282 -1.43 -0.97 13.91
C GLN A 282 -0.24 -1.45 14.76
N ARG A 283 -0.30 -1.28 16.08
CA ARG A 283 0.74 -1.81 17.00
C ARG A 283 0.80 -3.34 16.93
N GLN A 284 -0.34 -4.02 17.02
CA GLN A 284 -0.41 -5.48 16.92
C GLN A 284 0.15 -5.98 15.59
N MET A 285 -0.13 -5.28 14.50
CA MET A 285 0.41 -5.63 13.19
C MET A 285 1.95 -5.58 13.17
N LEU A 286 2.56 -4.55 13.75
CA LEU A 286 4.02 -4.45 13.82
C LEU A 286 4.62 -5.52 14.76
N ASP A 287 3.96 -5.82 15.88
CA ASP A 287 4.39 -6.87 16.78
C ASP A 287 4.29 -8.25 16.13
N ASN A 288 3.26 -8.49 15.32
CA ASN A 288 3.13 -9.70 14.51
C ASN A 288 4.25 -9.82 13.47
N VAL A 289 4.62 -8.72 12.78
CA VAL A 289 5.77 -8.68 11.86
C VAL A 289 7.06 -9.09 12.56
N ARG A 290 7.32 -8.49 13.74
CA ARG A 290 8.53 -8.79 14.53
C ARG A 290 8.58 -10.27 14.94
N ALA A 291 7.46 -10.81 15.44
CA ALA A 291 7.35 -12.21 15.84
C ALA A 291 7.57 -13.17 14.66
N MET A 292 6.91 -12.94 13.52
CA MET A 292 7.10 -13.76 12.31
C MET A 292 8.53 -13.68 11.77
N SER A 293 9.10 -12.47 11.72
CA SER A 293 10.46 -12.27 11.23
C SER A 293 11.49 -12.99 12.10
N ALA A 294 11.33 -12.95 13.43
CA ALA A 294 12.22 -13.65 14.37
C ALA A 294 12.22 -15.17 14.12
N VAL A 295 11.03 -15.77 13.97
CA VAL A 295 10.90 -17.21 13.67
C VAL A 295 11.53 -17.55 12.32
N LEU A 296 11.27 -16.79 11.28
CA LEU A 296 11.83 -17.05 9.95
C LEU A 296 13.36 -16.96 9.95
N VAL A 297 13.94 -15.99 10.69
CA VAL A 297 15.40 -15.87 10.86
C VAL A 297 15.97 -17.08 11.63
N GLU A 298 15.34 -17.48 12.74
CA GLU A 298 15.70 -18.68 13.52
C GLU A 298 15.69 -19.95 12.64
N ARG A 299 14.75 -20.02 11.71
CA ARG A 299 14.60 -21.12 10.75
C ARG A 299 15.54 -21.02 9.55
N GLY A 300 16.46 -20.04 9.52
CA GLY A 300 17.52 -19.89 8.52
C GLY A 300 17.13 -19.12 7.27
N PHE A 301 15.96 -18.49 7.22
CA PHE A 301 15.58 -17.60 6.13
C PHE A 301 16.17 -16.21 6.33
N ARG A 302 16.51 -15.55 5.23
CA ARG A 302 16.83 -14.11 5.27
C ARG A 302 15.53 -13.33 5.25
N THR A 303 15.34 -12.47 6.23
CA THR A 303 14.20 -11.56 6.26
C THR A 303 14.64 -10.12 6.18
N ASP A 304 13.79 -9.30 5.59
CA ASP A 304 13.85 -7.86 5.68
C ASP A 304 12.45 -7.37 6.10
N SER A 305 12.37 -6.86 7.32
CA SER A 305 11.12 -6.41 7.94
C SER A 305 11.43 -5.18 8.77
N ARG A 306 11.39 -4.02 8.15
CA ARG A 306 11.43 -2.77 8.90
C ARG A 306 10.00 -2.33 9.14
N GLU A 307 9.63 -1.98 10.32
CA GLU A 307 8.35 -1.43 10.87
C GLU A 307 7.20 -1.13 9.86
N SER A 308 7.00 -2.04 8.87
CA SER A 308 6.21 -1.78 7.68
C SER A 308 4.90 -2.56 7.57
N GLY A 309 4.61 -3.46 8.50
CA GLY A 309 3.51 -4.40 8.35
C GLY A 309 3.75 -5.49 7.29
N GLN A 310 5.00 -5.61 6.79
CA GLN A 310 5.40 -6.52 5.73
C GLN A 310 6.76 -7.16 6.06
N ILE A 311 6.97 -8.37 5.55
CA ILE A 311 8.23 -9.09 5.63
C ILE A 311 8.61 -9.51 4.22
N VAL A 312 9.84 -9.24 3.81
CA VAL A 312 10.41 -9.84 2.61
C VAL A 312 11.25 -11.03 3.02
N VAL A 313 10.89 -12.20 2.53
CA VAL A 313 11.58 -13.47 2.81
C VAL A 313 12.45 -13.85 1.62
N GLY A 314 13.74 -13.87 1.83
CA GLY A 314 14.74 -14.33 0.85
C GLY A 314 15.41 -15.63 1.28
N GLY A 315 16.41 -16.07 0.50
CA GLY A 315 17.09 -17.33 0.82
C GLY A 315 16.33 -18.57 0.38
N LEU A 316 15.46 -18.44 -0.62
CA LEU A 316 14.54 -19.48 -1.09
C LEU A 316 15.19 -20.54 -2.01
N GLY A 317 16.53 -20.65 -2.03
CA GLY A 317 17.24 -21.66 -2.84
C GLY A 317 16.76 -23.09 -2.58
N PRO A 318 16.63 -23.54 -1.33
CA PRO A 318 16.09 -24.87 -1.02
C PRO A 318 14.66 -25.09 -1.54
N ALA A 319 13.83 -24.04 -1.59
CA ALA A 319 12.45 -24.10 -2.09
C ALA A 319 12.33 -23.97 -3.63
N GLY A 320 13.45 -23.94 -4.37
CA GLY A 320 13.42 -23.80 -5.84
C GLY A 320 13.17 -22.37 -6.34
N GLY A 321 13.36 -21.36 -5.48
CA GLY A 321 13.15 -19.95 -5.78
C GLY A 321 11.74 -19.45 -5.46
N ALA A 322 11.45 -18.18 -5.78
CA ALA A 322 10.21 -17.52 -5.37
C ALA A 322 8.95 -18.14 -5.99
N SER A 323 8.99 -18.56 -7.25
CA SER A 323 7.82 -19.18 -7.92
C SER A 323 7.41 -20.48 -7.27
N ALA A 324 8.37 -21.41 -7.10
CA ALA A 324 8.10 -22.70 -6.46
C ALA A 324 7.68 -22.54 -5.01
N ALA A 325 8.29 -21.58 -4.27
CA ALA A 325 7.90 -21.24 -2.92
C ALA A 325 6.43 -20.79 -2.83
N LEU A 326 5.99 -19.91 -3.72
CA LEU A 326 4.60 -19.44 -3.77
C LEU A 326 3.62 -20.54 -4.13
N GLU A 327 3.95 -21.41 -5.08
CA GLU A 327 3.12 -22.56 -5.43
C GLU A 327 2.92 -23.51 -4.24
N ARG A 328 3.97 -23.81 -3.50
CA ARG A 328 3.89 -24.65 -2.32
C ARG A 328 3.11 -24.01 -1.18
N LEU A 329 3.31 -22.71 -0.92
CA LEU A 329 2.52 -21.98 0.07
C LEU A 329 1.04 -21.95 -0.33
N ALA A 330 0.74 -21.71 -1.60
CA ALA A 330 -0.64 -21.74 -2.10
C ALA A 330 -1.29 -23.14 -1.94
N ALA A 331 -0.53 -24.22 -2.14
CA ALA A 331 -1.00 -25.58 -1.88
C ALA A 331 -1.29 -25.84 -0.38
N ALA A 332 -0.59 -25.14 0.52
CA ALA A 332 -0.85 -25.12 1.96
C ALA A 332 -1.92 -24.06 2.38
N HIS A 333 -2.60 -23.45 1.42
CA HIS A 333 -3.58 -22.37 1.64
C HIS A 333 -3.00 -21.11 2.33
N VAL A 334 -1.73 -20.84 2.12
CA VAL A 334 -1.06 -19.60 2.50
C VAL A 334 -0.76 -18.81 1.24
N LEU A 335 -1.35 -17.62 1.11
CA LEU A 335 -1.24 -16.78 -0.09
C LEU A 335 -0.32 -15.60 0.21
N ALA A 336 0.73 -15.45 -0.59
CA ALA A 336 1.73 -14.40 -0.44
C ALA A 336 2.10 -13.83 -1.81
N ASP A 337 2.80 -12.70 -1.83
CA ASP A 337 3.20 -12.02 -3.06
C ASP A 337 4.60 -12.41 -3.52
N ARG A 338 4.81 -12.33 -4.84
CA ARG A 338 6.15 -12.32 -5.40
C ARG A 338 6.80 -10.98 -5.13
N TYR A 339 7.96 -10.97 -4.48
CA TYR A 339 8.68 -9.73 -4.23
C TYR A 339 9.77 -9.52 -5.29
N ARG A 340 9.68 -8.39 -5.98
CA ARG A 340 10.63 -7.98 -7.02
C ARG A 340 11.40 -6.76 -6.56
N LEU A 341 12.68 -6.70 -6.93
CA LEU A 341 13.57 -5.61 -6.59
C LEU A 341 14.24 -5.07 -7.85
N TYR A 342 14.43 -3.75 -7.89
CA TYR A 342 15.28 -3.11 -8.87
C TYR A 342 16.76 -3.26 -8.46
N ARG A 343 17.60 -3.70 -9.39
CA ARG A 343 19.04 -3.79 -9.25
C ARG A 343 19.70 -2.76 -10.16
N PRO A 344 20.22 -1.65 -9.60
CA PRO A 344 20.84 -0.58 -10.38
C PRO A 344 22.09 -1.00 -11.15
N ASP A 345 22.85 -1.94 -10.59
CA ASP A 345 24.08 -2.50 -11.17
C ASP A 345 23.82 -3.35 -12.44
N GLU A 346 22.62 -3.87 -12.59
CA GLU A 346 22.20 -4.66 -13.75
C GLU A 346 21.10 -3.98 -14.59
N ASP A 347 20.59 -2.82 -14.13
CA ASP A 347 19.40 -2.13 -14.65
C ASP A 347 18.20 -3.08 -14.87
N GLN A 348 18.01 -4.01 -13.95
CA GLN A 348 17.00 -5.06 -14.04
C GLN A 348 16.11 -5.13 -12.81
N ILE A 349 14.87 -5.56 -13.02
CA ILE A 349 13.98 -5.99 -11.95
C ILE A 349 14.13 -7.51 -11.81
N VAL A 350 14.60 -7.96 -10.66
CA VAL A 350 14.82 -9.37 -10.36
C VAL A 350 13.87 -9.90 -9.29
N ASP A 351 13.55 -11.18 -9.34
CA ASP A 351 12.84 -11.87 -8.27
C ASP A 351 13.76 -12.00 -7.04
N ALA A 352 13.40 -11.35 -5.94
CA ALA A 352 14.23 -11.28 -4.75
C ALA A 352 13.76 -12.19 -3.61
N GLY A 353 12.52 -12.69 -3.69
CA GLY A 353 11.93 -13.52 -2.65
C GLY A 353 10.40 -13.47 -2.71
N ILE A 354 9.79 -13.75 -1.57
CA ILE A 354 8.35 -13.59 -1.37
C ILE A 354 8.08 -12.44 -0.40
N GLY A 355 6.98 -11.75 -0.62
CA GLY A 355 6.46 -10.71 0.26
C GLY A 355 5.32 -11.26 1.11
N VAL A 356 5.44 -11.09 2.42
CA VAL A 356 4.47 -11.55 3.42
C VAL A 356 3.87 -10.33 4.11
N GLY A 357 2.63 -10.01 3.80
CA GLY A 357 1.84 -8.96 4.46
C GLY A 357 1.15 -9.50 5.71
N VAL A 358 1.16 -8.71 6.78
CA VAL A 358 0.60 -9.13 8.08
C VAL A 358 -0.71 -8.40 8.41
N ALA A 359 -1.10 -7.47 7.54
CA ALA A 359 -2.28 -6.62 7.77
C ALA A 359 -3.59 -7.42 7.85
N ALA A 360 -3.86 -8.29 6.87
CA ALA A 360 -5.07 -9.10 6.83
C ALA A 360 -5.12 -10.13 7.97
N LEU A 361 -3.98 -10.73 8.30
CA LEU A 361 -3.84 -11.67 9.42
C LEU A 361 -4.18 -10.98 10.75
N THR A 362 -3.64 -9.79 10.98
CA THR A 362 -3.93 -8.99 12.18
C THR A 362 -5.40 -8.53 12.22
N ALA A 363 -5.98 -8.19 11.07
CA ALA A 363 -7.40 -7.78 10.99
C ALA A 363 -8.37 -8.93 11.37
N ARG A 364 -7.96 -10.19 11.20
CA ARG A 364 -8.69 -11.38 11.67
C ARG A 364 -8.55 -11.59 13.18
N GLY A 365 -7.70 -10.83 13.87
CA GLY A 365 -7.51 -10.94 15.33
C GLY A 365 -6.34 -11.83 15.75
N LEU A 366 -5.49 -12.31 14.83
CA LEU A 366 -4.33 -13.11 15.20
C LEU A 366 -3.33 -12.28 16.02
N THR A 367 -2.84 -12.88 17.09
CA THR A 367 -1.86 -12.29 18.02
C THR A 367 -0.43 -12.62 17.59
N THR A 368 0.56 -12.11 18.32
CA THR A 368 1.98 -12.43 18.10
C THR A 368 2.28 -13.92 18.19
N ARG A 369 1.59 -14.67 19.08
CA ARG A 369 1.73 -16.12 19.20
C ARG A 369 1.23 -16.81 17.93
N ASP A 370 0.07 -16.42 17.45
CA ASP A 370 -0.53 -17.01 16.25
C ASP A 370 0.29 -16.67 15.01
N ALA A 371 0.78 -15.45 14.93
CA ALA A 371 1.67 -14.99 13.85
C ALA A 371 3.00 -15.77 13.83
N ALA A 372 3.60 -16.02 15.00
CA ALA A 372 4.77 -16.87 15.11
C ALA A 372 4.48 -18.31 14.66
N HIS A 373 3.31 -18.87 15.02
CA HIS A 373 2.88 -20.18 14.55
C HIS A 373 2.75 -20.24 13.02
N VAL A 374 2.12 -19.22 12.40
CA VAL A 374 2.04 -19.10 10.93
C VAL A 374 3.45 -19.05 10.31
N ALA A 375 4.40 -18.36 10.94
CA ALA A 375 5.78 -18.32 10.45
C ALA A 375 6.47 -19.68 10.52
N HIS A 376 6.20 -20.50 11.54
CA HIS A 376 6.67 -21.89 11.59
C HIS A 376 6.08 -22.74 10.44
N LEU A 377 4.78 -22.61 10.15
CA LEU A 377 4.14 -23.30 9.03
C LEU A 377 4.78 -22.91 7.69
N ILE A 378 5.01 -21.61 7.47
CA ILE A 378 5.71 -21.10 6.28
C ILE A 378 7.11 -21.72 6.19
N ALA A 379 7.86 -21.72 7.30
CA ALA A 379 9.22 -22.25 7.32
C ALA A 379 9.26 -23.77 7.07
N ASP A 380 8.30 -24.54 7.61
CA ASP A 380 8.18 -25.97 7.37
C ASP A 380 7.91 -26.29 5.89
N VAL A 381 6.94 -25.58 5.29
CA VAL A 381 6.57 -25.75 3.87
C VAL A 381 7.74 -25.39 2.94
N LEU A 382 8.48 -24.32 3.24
CA LEU A 382 9.59 -23.85 2.41
C LEU A 382 10.89 -24.65 2.65
N GLY A 383 11.08 -25.15 3.87
CA GLY A 383 12.28 -25.91 4.26
C GLY A 383 12.31 -27.37 3.80
N ALA A 384 11.16 -27.92 3.41
CA ALA A 384 11.03 -29.33 3.02
C ALA A 384 10.32 -29.51 1.66
N PRO A 385 10.92 -29.05 0.55
CA PRO A 385 10.27 -28.96 -0.76
C PRO A 385 9.88 -30.32 -1.39
N GLN A 386 10.42 -31.43 -0.88
CA GLN A 386 10.15 -32.79 -1.38
C GLN A 386 9.11 -33.55 -0.53
N ARG A 387 8.45 -32.89 0.45
CA ARG A 387 7.55 -33.55 1.38
C ARG A 387 6.13 -33.00 1.30
N ASP A 388 5.28 -33.65 0.55
CA ASP A 388 3.87 -33.24 0.36
C ASP A 388 3.05 -33.39 1.65
N GLU A 389 3.40 -34.36 2.54
CA GLU A 389 2.78 -34.53 3.87
C GLU A 389 2.90 -33.27 4.75
N ILE A 390 4.00 -32.50 4.60
CA ILE A 390 4.17 -31.22 5.34
C ILE A 390 3.21 -30.18 4.83
N VAL A 391 2.98 -30.13 3.50
CA VAL A 391 2.02 -29.22 2.88
C VAL A 391 0.59 -29.56 3.31
N GLU A 392 0.24 -30.85 3.35
CA GLU A 392 -1.09 -31.30 3.81
C GLU A 392 -1.33 -30.96 5.28
N ARG A 393 -0.37 -31.26 6.15
CA ARG A 393 -0.46 -30.89 7.57
C ARG A 393 -0.59 -29.38 7.76
N ALA A 394 0.24 -28.58 7.05
CA ALA A 394 0.18 -27.14 7.13
C ALA A 394 -1.19 -26.60 6.67
N ARG A 395 -1.77 -27.19 5.62
CA ARG A 395 -3.12 -26.84 5.14
C ARG A 395 -4.19 -27.11 6.19
N ASP A 396 -4.12 -28.24 6.88
CA ASP A 396 -5.08 -28.58 7.94
C ASP A 396 -4.98 -27.60 9.13
N GLU A 397 -3.76 -27.23 9.52
CA GLU A 397 -3.52 -26.23 10.56
C GLU A 397 -3.99 -24.82 10.12
N VAL A 398 -3.78 -24.44 8.84
CA VAL A 398 -4.32 -23.20 8.27
C VAL A 398 -5.86 -23.18 8.32
N HIS A 399 -6.53 -24.30 8.00
CA HIS A 399 -7.98 -24.38 8.09
C HIS A 399 -8.47 -24.24 9.55
N GLU A 400 -7.73 -24.78 10.51
CA GLU A 400 -8.07 -24.62 11.92
C GLU A 400 -7.93 -23.16 12.36
N LEU A 401 -6.82 -22.50 12.01
CA LEU A 401 -6.64 -21.06 12.26
C LEU A 401 -7.74 -20.22 11.61
N CYS A 402 -8.12 -20.54 10.38
CA CYS A 402 -9.20 -19.85 9.69
C CYS A 402 -10.56 -20.00 10.36
N ARG A 403 -10.84 -21.15 10.99
CA ARG A 403 -12.07 -21.39 11.79
C ARG A 403 -12.05 -20.65 13.12
N GLN A 404 -10.87 -20.57 13.77
CA GLN A 404 -10.71 -19.83 15.03
C GLN A 404 -10.79 -18.32 14.84
N PHE A 405 -10.33 -17.83 13.71
CA PHE A 405 -10.26 -16.41 13.35
C PHE A 405 -10.98 -16.16 12.00
N PRO A 406 -12.32 -16.24 11.94
CA PRO A 406 -13.07 -16.08 10.70
C PRO A 406 -12.98 -14.64 10.16
N VAL A 407 -13.21 -14.48 8.85
CA VAL A 407 -13.25 -13.17 8.19
C VAL A 407 -14.56 -12.47 8.56
N GLY A 408 -14.48 -11.19 8.97
CA GLY A 408 -15.67 -10.35 9.21
C GLY A 408 -16.24 -10.44 10.62
N GLN A 409 -15.38 -10.62 11.62
CA GLN A 409 -15.73 -10.41 13.04
C GLN A 409 -15.22 -9.10 13.58
#